data_fa66d1763b44ab6313c75ae51f35c145
#
_entry.id   fa66d1763b44ab6313c75ae51f35c145
#
_cell.length_a   1.000
_cell.length_b   1.000
_cell.length_c   1.000
_cell.angle_alpha   90.00
_cell.angle_beta   90.00
_cell.angle_gamma   90.00
#
_symmetry.space_group_name_H-M   'P 1'
#
loop_
_entity.id
_entity.type
_entity.pdbx_description
1 polymer ?
#
loop_
_entity_poly.entity_id
_entity_poly.type
_entity_poly.pdbx_seq_one_letter_code
_entity_poly.pdbx_strand_id
1 'polypeptide(L)'
;MIKIRDLEYYNNLKLDIYLPDSDTFDLLIYFHGGGLESGGKEEIIPSSDYLVERNIAIISINYRLYPFAKYPDFILDAVKGVKWCIENINKYGECKDIYIGGTSAGAYITQMLCFNSYYYKKENIDPLKIKGYIHDAGQPTVHFNVLKENGIDSRRIIINEDAPLYYVGIEKEYPRMLFIVSTNDLENRYEQTMLMLRTLKHFNYDESKIELKVMEGKHCEYVSKVIDNESVFGKIIYEFIKEKEP
;
A
#
# COMPACT_ATOMS: atom_id res chain seq x y z
N MET A 1 1.13 -13.54 19.58
CA MET A 1 1.77 -12.79 18.49
C MET A 1 3.28 -12.70 18.66
N ILE A 2 4.06 -13.08 17.65
CA ILE A 2 5.52 -12.98 17.61
C ILE A 2 5.90 -11.70 16.86
N LYS A 3 6.82 -10.89 17.43
CA LYS A 3 7.33 -9.66 16.81
C LYS A 3 8.83 -9.80 16.56
N ILE A 4 9.24 -9.68 15.29
CA ILE A 4 10.65 -9.68 14.88
C ILE A 4 10.93 -8.29 14.31
N ARG A 5 11.89 -7.58 14.92
CA ARG A 5 12.13 -6.17 14.60
C ARG A 5 13.46 -5.97 13.93
N ASP A 6 13.54 -4.87 13.18
CA ASP A 6 14.78 -4.33 12.63
C ASP A 6 15.56 -5.32 11.73
N LEU A 7 14.84 -6.19 11.01
CA LEU A 7 15.46 -7.04 10.00
C LEU A 7 15.88 -6.19 8.79
N GLU A 8 17.15 -6.25 8.43
CA GLU A 8 17.65 -5.60 7.23
C GLU A 8 17.22 -6.39 5.99
N TYR A 9 16.65 -5.68 5.00
CA TYR A 9 16.28 -6.28 3.73
C TYR A 9 17.09 -5.77 2.53
N TYR A 10 17.60 -4.52 2.62
CA TYR A 10 18.41 -3.91 1.57
C TYR A 10 19.11 -2.63 2.07
N ASN A 11 20.42 -2.51 1.92
CA ASN A 11 21.22 -1.28 2.15
C ASN A 11 20.83 -0.51 3.44
N ASN A 12 20.87 -1.17 4.57
CA ASN A 12 20.46 -0.67 5.90
C ASN A 12 18.95 -0.32 6.02
N LEU A 13 18.14 -0.53 5.01
CA LEU A 13 16.68 -0.44 5.12
C LEU A 13 16.14 -1.64 5.87
N LYS A 14 15.23 -1.37 6.80
CA LYS A 14 14.73 -2.36 7.75
C LYS A 14 13.23 -2.56 7.61
N LEU A 15 12.79 -3.73 8.05
CA LEU A 15 11.39 -4.10 8.17
C LEU A 15 11.14 -4.74 9.55
N ASP A 16 9.87 -4.73 9.95
CA ASP A 16 9.38 -5.46 11.12
C ASP A 16 8.37 -6.52 10.68
N ILE A 17 8.42 -7.69 11.30
CA ILE A 17 7.48 -8.79 11.07
C ILE A 17 6.62 -8.99 12.31
N TYR A 18 5.31 -9.11 12.11
CA TYR A 18 4.31 -9.42 13.12
C TYR A 18 3.62 -10.71 12.71
N LEU A 19 3.79 -11.79 13.47
CA LEU A 19 3.28 -13.13 13.12
C LEU A 19 2.17 -13.57 14.07
N PRO A 20 1.12 -14.22 13.54
CA PRO A 20 0.14 -14.91 14.37
C PRO A 20 0.75 -16.13 15.07
N ASP A 21 0.02 -16.70 16.01
CA ASP A 21 0.40 -17.96 16.67
C ASP A 21 0.03 -19.21 15.83
N SER A 22 -0.35 -19.01 14.58
CA SER A 22 -0.71 -20.06 13.61
C SER A 22 0.43 -20.33 12.64
N ASP A 23 0.65 -21.60 12.30
CA ASP A 23 1.63 -21.99 11.29
C ASP A 23 1.23 -21.61 9.85
N THR A 24 -0.05 -21.23 9.64
CA THR A 24 -0.58 -20.82 8.33
C THR A 24 -1.26 -19.45 8.43
N PHE A 25 -0.96 -18.54 7.50
CA PHE A 25 -1.46 -17.16 7.53
C PHE A 25 -1.51 -16.54 6.13
N ASP A 26 -2.27 -15.45 5.99
CA ASP A 26 -2.13 -14.51 4.87
C ASP A 26 -1.14 -13.42 5.26
N LEU A 27 -0.46 -12.82 4.29
CA LEU A 27 0.52 -11.77 4.50
C LEU A 27 0.03 -10.42 3.99
N LEU A 28 0.09 -9.40 4.84
CA LEU A 28 0.03 -8.00 4.45
C LEU A 28 1.44 -7.38 4.46
N ILE A 29 1.95 -7.00 3.31
CA ILE A 29 3.14 -6.15 3.16
C ILE A 29 2.65 -4.69 3.22
N TYR A 30 3.17 -3.89 4.17
CA TYR A 30 2.64 -2.56 4.42
C TYR A 30 3.69 -1.46 4.31
N PHE A 31 3.32 -0.37 3.62
CA PHE A 31 4.12 0.83 3.43
C PHE A 31 3.47 2.02 4.16
N HIS A 32 4.23 2.64 5.06
CA HIS A 32 3.77 3.75 5.89
C HIS A 32 3.52 5.04 5.08
N GLY A 33 2.81 5.99 5.69
CA GLY A 33 2.55 7.32 5.15
C GLY A 33 3.71 8.31 5.36
N GLY A 34 3.36 9.59 5.57
CA GLY A 34 4.34 10.63 5.91
C GLY A 34 4.87 11.45 4.74
N GLY A 35 4.15 11.51 3.62
CA GLY A 35 4.45 12.41 2.49
C GLY A 35 5.76 12.13 1.77
N LEU A 36 6.38 10.96 1.92
CA LEU A 36 7.73 10.61 1.48
C LEU A 36 8.84 11.38 2.20
N GLU A 37 8.52 12.12 3.26
CA GLU A 37 9.46 12.96 4.04
C GLU A 37 9.61 12.47 5.49
N SER A 38 8.65 11.69 5.99
CA SER A 38 8.62 11.22 7.37
C SER A 38 7.91 9.88 7.48
N GLY A 39 7.79 9.36 8.70
CA GLY A 39 7.14 8.10 8.99
C GLY A 39 8.10 6.94 9.14
N GLY A 40 7.57 5.77 9.46
CA GLY A 40 8.34 4.58 9.67
C GLY A 40 7.48 3.32 9.76
N LYS A 41 8.13 2.16 9.73
CA LYS A 41 7.51 0.84 9.82
C LYS A 41 6.65 0.63 11.08
N GLU A 42 6.77 1.51 12.06
CA GLU A 42 6.01 1.47 13.31
C GLU A 42 4.55 1.96 13.15
N GLU A 43 4.21 2.66 12.07
CA GLU A 43 2.89 3.28 11.89
C GLU A 43 1.73 2.29 11.74
N ILE A 44 1.99 1.05 11.34
CA ILE A 44 0.96 -0.01 11.29
C ILE A 44 0.60 -0.57 12.67
N ILE A 45 1.35 -0.30 13.71
CA ILE A 45 1.16 -0.89 15.05
C ILE A 45 -0.28 -0.80 15.56
N PRO A 46 -1.03 0.32 15.42
CA PRO A 46 -2.40 0.40 15.90
C PRO A 46 -3.34 -0.66 15.32
N SER A 47 -3.10 -1.08 14.10
CA SER A 47 -3.91 -2.11 13.41
C SER A 47 -3.31 -3.51 13.47
N SER A 48 -2.03 -3.65 13.86
CA SER A 48 -1.30 -4.92 13.79
C SER A 48 -1.88 -5.98 14.70
N ASP A 49 -2.22 -5.64 15.94
CA ASP A 49 -2.76 -6.60 16.91
C ASP A 49 -4.08 -7.18 16.40
N TYR A 50 -4.98 -6.34 15.88
CA TYR A 50 -6.26 -6.76 15.32
C TYR A 50 -6.13 -7.78 14.18
N LEU A 51 -5.19 -7.54 13.25
CA LEU A 51 -4.98 -8.37 12.07
C LEU A 51 -4.25 -9.67 12.43
N VAL A 52 -3.22 -9.59 13.26
CA VAL A 52 -2.41 -10.75 13.66
C VAL A 52 -3.22 -11.74 14.48
N GLU A 53 -4.09 -11.29 15.39
CA GLU A 53 -5.02 -12.16 16.13
C GLU A 53 -6.00 -12.90 15.21
N ARG A 54 -6.14 -12.44 13.95
CA ARG A 54 -7.03 -13.02 12.93
C ARG A 54 -6.28 -13.74 11.80
N ASN A 55 -5.06 -14.22 12.10
CA ASN A 55 -4.21 -14.98 11.18
C ASN A 55 -3.80 -14.21 9.91
N ILE A 56 -3.53 -12.91 10.05
CA ILE A 56 -2.89 -12.11 9.01
C ILE A 56 -1.54 -11.65 9.56
N ALA A 57 -0.46 -12.20 9.01
CA ALA A 57 0.88 -11.70 9.29
C ALA A 57 1.08 -10.33 8.63
N ILE A 58 1.89 -9.47 9.25
CA ILE A 58 2.22 -8.16 8.71
C ILE A 58 3.72 -8.02 8.59
N ILE A 59 4.19 -7.52 7.45
CA ILE A 59 5.54 -7.01 7.28
C ILE A 59 5.45 -5.52 6.97
N SER A 60 5.86 -4.70 7.93
CA SER A 60 5.92 -3.25 7.78
C SER A 60 7.33 -2.82 7.37
N ILE A 61 7.43 -2.03 6.30
CA ILE A 61 8.67 -1.79 5.58
C ILE A 61 9.04 -0.31 5.60
N ASN A 62 10.29 0.00 5.97
CA ASN A 62 10.89 1.30 5.74
C ASN A 62 11.38 1.42 4.29
N TYR A 63 11.30 2.61 3.76
CA TYR A 63 11.88 3.01 2.48
C TYR A 63 12.60 4.36 2.65
N ARG A 64 13.52 4.70 1.75
CA ARG A 64 14.23 5.98 1.84
C ARG A 64 13.28 7.15 1.65
N LEU A 65 13.55 8.23 2.36
CA LEU A 65 12.73 9.43 2.42
C LEU A 65 13.48 10.65 1.89
N TYR A 66 12.76 11.68 1.45
CA TYR A 66 13.34 13.01 1.21
C TYR A 66 13.97 13.57 2.51
N PRO A 67 15.03 14.34 2.41
CA PRO A 67 15.77 14.75 1.20
C PRO A 67 16.85 13.75 0.74
N PHE A 68 16.99 12.59 1.39
CA PHE A 68 18.04 11.59 1.13
C PHE A 68 17.71 10.65 -0.03
N ALA A 69 16.45 10.64 -0.48
CA ALA A 69 16.00 9.94 -1.65
C ALA A 69 15.46 10.91 -2.70
N LYS A 70 15.36 10.44 -3.94
CA LYS A 70 14.72 11.11 -5.06
C LYS A 70 13.76 10.14 -5.75
N TYR A 71 12.82 10.65 -6.52
CA TYR A 71 12.03 9.79 -7.37
C TYR A 71 12.94 9.07 -8.39
N PRO A 72 12.82 7.73 -8.59
CA PRO A 72 11.89 6.80 -7.98
C PRO A 72 12.49 5.95 -6.83
N ASP A 73 13.50 6.39 -6.11
CA ASP A 73 14.26 5.61 -5.12
C ASP A 73 13.36 4.87 -4.12
N PHE A 74 12.36 5.55 -3.55
CA PHE A 74 11.44 4.96 -2.57
C PHE A 74 10.56 3.85 -3.17
N ILE A 75 10.24 3.90 -4.47
CA ILE A 75 9.52 2.83 -5.16
C ILE A 75 10.45 1.64 -5.43
N LEU A 76 11.71 1.92 -5.79
CA LEU A 76 12.74 0.90 -5.97
C LEU A 76 13.07 0.18 -4.65
N ASP A 77 13.09 0.90 -3.54
CA ASP A 77 13.24 0.29 -2.22
C ASP A 77 12.04 -0.58 -1.87
N ALA A 78 10.83 -0.08 -2.13
CA ALA A 78 9.59 -0.82 -1.86
C ALA A 78 9.52 -2.13 -2.63
N VAL A 79 9.84 -2.15 -3.93
CA VAL A 79 9.80 -3.41 -4.72
C VAL A 79 10.85 -4.42 -4.23
N LYS A 80 12.01 -3.95 -3.75
CA LYS A 80 13.02 -4.83 -3.12
C LYS A 80 12.53 -5.40 -1.80
N GLY A 81 11.79 -4.61 -1.01
CA GLY A 81 11.13 -5.07 0.19
C GLY A 81 10.08 -6.16 -0.12
N VAL A 82 9.26 -5.95 -1.16
CA VAL A 82 8.30 -6.97 -1.64
C VAL A 82 9.02 -8.26 -2.04
N LYS A 83 10.12 -8.15 -2.79
CA LYS A 83 10.94 -9.31 -3.17
C LYS A 83 11.44 -10.07 -1.97
N TRP A 84 12.02 -9.37 -1.01
CA TRP A 84 12.50 -9.99 0.23
C TRP A 84 11.37 -10.73 0.96
N CYS A 85 10.18 -10.14 1.06
CA CYS A 85 9.02 -10.77 1.68
C CYS A 85 8.64 -12.08 0.98
N ILE A 86 8.50 -12.06 -0.35
CA ILE A 86 8.15 -13.25 -1.15
C ILE A 86 9.19 -14.39 -0.98
N GLU A 87 10.47 -14.04 -0.93
CA GLU A 87 11.57 -15.00 -0.83
C GLU A 87 11.76 -15.57 0.60
N ASN A 88 11.32 -14.84 1.63
CA ASN A 88 11.68 -15.17 3.01
C ASN A 88 10.50 -15.54 3.92
N ILE A 89 9.27 -15.12 3.60
CA ILE A 89 8.13 -15.27 4.53
C ILE A 89 7.87 -16.72 4.93
N ASN A 90 8.06 -17.67 4.04
CA ASN A 90 7.86 -19.10 4.31
C ASN A 90 8.89 -19.70 5.30
N LYS A 91 9.90 -18.94 5.73
CA LYS A 91 10.79 -19.34 6.85
C LYS A 91 10.09 -19.18 8.20
N TYR A 92 8.99 -18.46 8.25
CA TYR A 92 8.24 -18.11 9.46
C TYR A 92 6.88 -18.81 9.57
N GLY A 93 6.50 -19.62 8.57
CA GLY A 93 5.25 -20.35 8.48
C GLY A 93 4.77 -20.45 7.03
N GLU A 94 3.64 -21.11 6.80
CA GLU A 94 3.04 -21.27 5.48
C GLU A 94 2.23 -20.01 5.11
N CYS A 95 2.76 -19.17 4.24
CA CYS A 95 2.05 -18.04 3.68
C CYS A 95 1.12 -18.49 2.54
N LYS A 96 -0.19 -18.22 2.68
CA LYS A 96 -1.19 -18.58 1.66
C LYS A 96 -1.26 -17.53 0.58
N ASP A 97 -1.76 -16.35 0.92
CA ASP A 97 -1.96 -15.24 -0.01
C ASP A 97 -1.19 -13.99 0.44
N ILE A 98 -0.68 -13.22 -0.52
CA ILE A 98 0.10 -12.01 -0.27
C ILE A 98 -0.70 -10.81 -0.74
N TYR A 99 -0.87 -9.85 0.15
CA TYR A 99 -1.50 -8.56 -0.09
C TYR A 99 -0.49 -7.44 0.14
N ILE A 100 -0.64 -6.34 -0.61
CA ILE A 100 0.20 -5.16 -0.45
C ILE A 100 -0.68 -3.98 -0.09
N GLY A 101 -0.36 -3.29 0.98
CA GLY A 101 -1.10 -2.12 1.45
C GLY A 101 -0.20 -0.95 1.79
N GLY A 102 -0.78 0.23 1.81
CA GLY A 102 -0.08 1.44 2.26
C GLY A 102 -1.03 2.60 2.45
N THR A 103 -0.63 3.53 3.31
CA THR A 103 -1.40 4.72 3.65
C THR A 103 -0.73 5.98 3.08
N SER A 104 -1.51 6.89 2.50
CA SER A 104 -1.05 8.21 2.01
C SER A 104 0.13 8.07 1.02
N ALA A 105 1.34 8.47 1.38
CA ALA A 105 2.55 8.28 0.58
C ALA A 105 2.83 6.80 0.31
N GLY A 106 2.62 5.92 1.29
CA GLY A 106 2.70 4.47 1.11
C GLY A 106 1.69 3.96 0.07
N ALA A 107 0.49 4.54 0.02
CA ALA A 107 -0.50 4.19 -0.99
C ALA A 107 -0.13 4.72 -2.39
N TYR A 108 0.57 5.84 -2.51
CA TYR A 108 1.17 6.23 -3.79
C TYR A 108 2.17 5.18 -4.27
N ILE A 109 3.04 4.67 -3.38
CA ILE A 109 3.99 3.59 -3.69
C ILE A 109 3.23 2.32 -4.13
N THR A 110 2.20 1.90 -3.37
CA THR A 110 1.45 0.67 -3.72
C THR A 110 0.70 0.81 -5.04
N GLN A 111 0.19 2.00 -5.38
CA GLN A 111 -0.41 2.27 -6.69
C GLN A 111 0.64 2.20 -7.81
N MET A 112 1.84 2.76 -7.61
CA MET A 112 2.95 2.64 -8.58
C MET A 112 3.34 1.18 -8.80
N LEU A 113 3.42 0.37 -7.74
CA LEU A 113 3.70 -1.07 -7.85
C LEU A 113 2.57 -1.84 -8.54
N CYS A 114 1.31 -1.48 -8.29
CA CYS A 114 0.16 -2.13 -8.90
C CYS A 114 0.04 -1.85 -10.39
N PHE A 115 0.20 -0.58 -10.80
CA PHE A 115 -0.11 -0.16 -12.17
C PHE A 115 1.10 -0.13 -13.10
N ASN A 116 2.32 0.05 -12.57
CA ASN A 116 3.54 0.05 -13.37
C ASN A 116 4.32 -1.26 -13.22
N SER A 117 4.06 -2.21 -14.12
CA SER A 117 4.70 -3.54 -14.14
C SER A 117 6.23 -3.50 -14.30
N TYR A 118 6.81 -2.37 -14.70
CA TYR A 118 8.26 -2.20 -14.83
C TYR A 118 9.01 -2.56 -13.54
N TYR A 119 8.50 -2.15 -12.37
CA TYR A 119 9.17 -2.39 -11.10
C TYR A 119 9.27 -3.88 -10.76
N TYR A 120 8.21 -4.65 -10.99
CA TYR A 120 8.23 -6.09 -10.79
C TYR A 120 9.12 -6.82 -11.80
N LYS A 121 9.04 -6.42 -13.08
CA LYS A 121 9.90 -6.98 -14.13
C LYS A 121 11.38 -6.76 -13.82
N LYS A 122 11.74 -5.58 -13.32
CA LYS A 122 13.12 -5.25 -12.94
C LYS A 122 13.69 -6.13 -11.83
N GLU A 123 12.86 -6.55 -10.89
CA GLU A 123 13.26 -7.42 -9.77
C GLU A 123 12.96 -8.92 -10.03
N ASN A 124 12.49 -9.29 -11.21
CA ASN A 124 12.07 -10.65 -11.58
C ASN A 124 10.99 -11.21 -10.63
N ILE A 125 10.03 -10.39 -10.25
CA ILE A 125 8.88 -10.78 -9.44
C ILE A 125 7.72 -11.09 -10.38
N ASP A 126 7.07 -12.24 -10.15
CA ASP A 126 5.79 -12.55 -10.77
C ASP A 126 4.67 -11.74 -10.07
N PRO A 127 4.02 -10.79 -10.76
CA PRO A 127 2.95 -9.99 -10.16
C PRO A 127 1.73 -10.83 -9.76
N LEU A 128 1.53 -12.01 -10.33
CA LEU A 128 0.44 -12.93 -9.98
C LEU A 128 0.57 -13.51 -8.56
N LYS A 129 1.72 -13.37 -7.92
CA LYS A 129 1.89 -13.70 -6.49
C LYS A 129 1.17 -12.73 -5.55
N ILE A 130 0.78 -11.56 -6.05
CA ILE A 130 0.07 -10.55 -5.25
C ILE A 130 -1.44 -10.72 -5.48
N LYS A 131 -2.15 -11.12 -4.43
CA LYS A 131 -3.58 -11.40 -4.46
C LYS A 131 -4.44 -10.14 -4.48
N GLY A 132 -3.99 -9.08 -3.83
CA GLY A 132 -4.70 -7.81 -3.80
C GLY A 132 -3.91 -6.64 -3.26
N TYR A 133 -4.42 -5.44 -3.52
CA TYR A 133 -3.83 -4.17 -3.08
C TYR A 133 -4.80 -3.37 -2.23
N ILE A 134 -4.26 -2.65 -1.24
CA ILE A 134 -4.98 -1.71 -0.38
C ILE A 134 -4.35 -0.33 -0.54
N HIS A 135 -5.09 0.56 -1.20
CA HIS A 135 -4.67 1.92 -1.53
C HIS A 135 -5.39 2.92 -0.61
N ASP A 136 -4.83 3.15 0.57
CA ASP A 136 -5.44 3.99 1.58
C ASP A 136 -5.01 5.44 1.43
N ALA A 137 -5.95 6.32 1.02
CA ALA A 137 -5.77 7.77 0.83
C ALA A 137 -4.57 8.14 -0.06
N GLY A 138 -4.25 7.30 -1.05
CA GLY A 138 -3.14 7.50 -1.98
C GLY A 138 -3.37 8.61 -2.98
N GLN A 139 -2.30 9.17 -3.53
CA GLN A 139 -2.33 10.18 -4.60
C GLN A 139 -2.10 9.50 -5.96
N PRO A 140 -3.12 9.36 -6.81
CA PRO A 140 -2.96 8.68 -8.10
C PRO A 140 -2.33 9.56 -9.20
N THR A 141 -2.16 10.85 -8.95
CA THR A 141 -1.41 11.79 -9.79
C THR A 141 0.04 11.88 -9.32
N VAL A 142 0.88 12.68 -9.98
CA VAL A 142 2.26 12.91 -9.49
C VAL A 142 2.21 13.40 -8.04
N HIS A 143 2.93 12.71 -7.17
CA HIS A 143 2.93 13.03 -5.74
C HIS A 143 3.46 14.46 -5.51
N PHE A 144 2.85 15.21 -4.58
CA PHE A 144 3.15 16.62 -4.36
C PHE A 144 4.64 16.89 -4.02
N ASN A 145 5.32 15.96 -3.33
CA ASN A 145 6.75 16.09 -3.06
C ASN A 145 7.63 15.73 -4.26
N VAL A 146 7.17 14.89 -5.18
CA VAL A 146 7.83 14.67 -6.48
C VAL A 146 7.72 15.93 -7.35
N LEU A 147 6.56 16.61 -7.34
CA LEU A 147 6.43 17.92 -7.99
C LEU A 147 7.40 18.95 -7.41
N LYS A 148 7.49 19.04 -6.08
CA LYS A 148 8.41 19.93 -5.38
C LYS A 148 9.88 19.63 -5.70
N GLU A 149 10.28 18.36 -5.77
CA GLU A 149 11.60 17.93 -6.19
C GLU A 149 11.96 18.47 -7.59
N ASN A 150 10.99 18.45 -8.50
CA ASN A 150 11.12 18.92 -9.88
C ASN A 150 10.96 20.44 -10.04
N GLY A 151 10.87 21.21 -8.93
CA GLY A 151 10.67 22.66 -8.96
C GLY A 151 9.29 23.10 -9.44
N ILE A 152 8.32 22.19 -9.40
CA ILE A 152 6.92 22.44 -9.82
C ILE A 152 6.08 22.76 -8.58
N ASP A 153 5.12 23.67 -8.71
CA ASP A 153 4.17 23.97 -7.64
C ASP A 153 3.43 22.69 -7.21
N SER A 154 3.60 22.29 -5.95
CA SER A 154 3.06 21.07 -5.37
C SER A 154 1.52 20.97 -5.35
N ARG A 155 0.81 22.09 -5.59
CA ARG A 155 -0.65 22.15 -5.70
C ARG A 155 -1.17 21.73 -7.09
N ARG A 156 -0.28 21.58 -8.08
CA ARG A 156 -0.68 21.17 -9.43
C ARG A 156 -1.08 19.70 -9.46
N ILE A 157 -2.04 19.41 -10.32
CA ILE A 157 -2.45 18.04 -10.64
C ILE A 157 -1.83 17.70 -12.00
N ILE A 158 -0.84 16.79 -11.98
CA ILE A 158 -0.11 16.37 -13.20
C ILE A 158 -0.19 14.86 -13.31
N ILE A 159 -0.40 14.37 -14.52
CA ILE A 159 -0.41 12.95 -14.87
C ILE A 159 0.65 12.74 -15.95
N ASN A 160 1.75 12.11 -15.57
CA ASN A 160 2.85 11.70 -16.43
C ASN A 160 3.43 10.37 -15.90
N GLU A 161 4.60 9.95 -16.34
CA GLU A 161 5.25 8.69 -15.93
C GLU A 161 5.52 8.58 -14.42
N ASP A 162 5.47 9.69 -13.68
CA ASP A 162 5.62 9.71 -12.22
C ASP A 162 4.26 9.53 -11.49
N ALA A 163 3.17 9.36 -12.23
CA ALA A 163 1.83 9.21 -11.70
C ALA A 163 1.30 7.78 -11.86
N PRO A 164 0.74 7.14 -10.81
CA PRO A 164 0.10 5.82 -10.96
C PRO A 164 -0.99 5.80 -12.03
N LEU A 165 -1.80 6.84 -12.12
CA LEU A 165 -2.91 6.95 -13.06
C LEU A 165 -2.47 6.89 -14.55
N TYR A 166 -1.24 7.30 -14.85
CA TYR A 166 -0.68 7.24 -16.20
C TYR A 166 -0.61 5.81 -16.74
N TYR A 167 -0.43 4.82 -15.86
CA TYR A 167 -0.26 3.41 -16.23
C TYR A 167 -1.56 2.62 -16.29
N VAL A 168 -2.69 3.21 -15.87
CA VAL A 168 -3.98 2.52 -15.92
C VAL A 168 -4.36 2.22 -17.37
N GLY A 169 -4.72 0.96 -17.65
CA GLY A 169 -5.09 0.48 -18.98
C GLY A 169 -3.91 -0.03 -19.83
N ILE A 170 -2.67 0.00 -19.32
CA ILE A 170 -1.52 -0.62 -20.01
C ILE A 170 -1.58 -2.15 -19.88
N GLU A 171 -1.81 -2.66 -18.68
CA GLU A 171 -2.06 -4.08 -18.45
C GLU A 171 -3.55 -4.39 -18.60
N LYS A 172 -3.86 -5.61 -19.01
CA LYS A 172 -5.26 -6.04 -19.23
C LYS A 172 -5.97 -6.41 -17.94
N GLU A 173 -5.21 -6.88 -16.96
CA GLU A 173 -5.73 -7.39 -15.69
C GLU A 173 -4.88 -6.87 -14.54
N TYR A 174 -5.55 -6.56 -13.44
CA TYR A 174 -4.94 -6.22 -12.17
C TYR A 174 -5.54 -7.09 -11.06
N PRO A 175 -4.85 -7.31 -9.93
CA PRO A 175 -5.41 -7.98 -8.75
C PRO A 175 -6.59 -7.19 -8.16
N ARG A 176 -7.29 -7.78 -7.19
CA ARG A 176 -8.31 -7.07 -6.41
C ARG A 176 -7.71 -5.81 -5.75
N MET A 177 -8.51 -4.76 -5.66
CA MET A 177 -8.09 -3.49 -5.08
C MET A 177 -9.13 -2.94 -4.11
N LEU A 178 -8.67 -2.50 -2.95
CA LEU A 178 -9.43 -1.69 -2.01
C LEU A 178 -8.90 -0.26 -2.05
N PHE A 179 -9.76 0.69 -2.37
CA PHE A 179 -9.48 2.12 -2.23
C PHE A 179 -10.19 2.64 -0.98
N ILE A 180 -9.46 3.39 -0.17
CA ILE A 180 -10.02 4.06 1.01
C ILE A 180 -9.72 5.54 0.87
N VAL A 181 -10.69 6.41 1.17
CA VAL A 181 -10.52 7.87 1.13
C VAL A 181 -11.46 8.52 2.13
N SER A 182 -11.08 9.66 2.70
CA SER A 182 -11.92 10.42 3.63
C SER A 182 -12.84 11.40 2.92
N THR A 183 -13.99 11.70 3.53
CA THR A 183 -14.93 12.75 3.05
C THR A 183 -14.31 14.14 3.09
N ASN A 184 -13.42 14.40 4.06
CA ASN A 184 -12.70 15.65 4.24
C ASN A 184 -11.18 15.40 4.22
N ASP A 185 -10.73 14.76 3.14
CA ASP A 185 -9.32 14.42 2.90
C ASP A 185 -8.49 15.65 2.53
N LEU A 186 -7.21 15.44 2.19
CA LEU A 186 -6.39 16.48 1.59
C LEU A 186 -7.06 17.02 0.32
N GLU A 187 -6.76 18.28 0.00
CA GLU A 187 -7.32 18.98 -1.17
C GLU A 187 -7.26 18.11 -2.44
N ASN A 188 -8.42 17.96 -3.09
CA ASN A 188 -8.60 17.14 -4.31
C ASN A 188 -8.29 15.63 -4.17
N ARG A 189 -8.03 15.09 -2.99
CA ARG A 189 -7.70 13.68 -2.82
C ARG A 189 -8.88 12.76 -3.12
N TYR A 190 -10.07 13.14 -2.68
CA TYR A 190 -11.30 12.42 -2.98
C TYR A 190 -11.56 12.39 -4.49
N GLU A 191 -11.48 13.54 -5.15
CA GLU A 191 -11.71 13.69 -6.58
C GLU A 191 -10.69 12.89 -7.41
N GLN A 192 -9.44 12.89 -7.00
CA GLN A 192 -8.39 12.11 -7.66
C GLN A 192 -8.64 10.60 -7.49
N THR A 193 -9.11 10.16 -6.32
CA THR A 193 -9.51 8.76 -6.10
C THR A 193 -10.67 8.40 -7.01
N MET A 194 -11.71 9.25 -7.11
CA MET A 194 -12.82 9.03 -8.05
C MET A 194 -12.37 9.02 -9.51
N LEU A 195 -11.40 9.86 -9.87
CA LEU A 195 -10.81 9.85 -11.22
C LEU A 195 -10.12 8.51 -11.51
N MET A 196 -9.33 7.99 -10.57
CA MET A 196 -8.69 6.67 -10.70
C MET A 196 -9.73 5.57 -10.96
N LEU A 197 -10.79 5.50 -10.14
CA LEU A 197 -11.84 4.49 -10.26
C LEU A 197 -12.58 4.59 -11.60
N ARG A 198 -12.90 5.81 -12.03
CA ARG A 198 -13.56 6.03 -13.33
C ARG A 198 -12.66 5.70 -14.52
N THR A 199 -11.35 5.91 -14.39
CA THR A 199 -10.37 5.54 -15.42
C THR A 199 -10.25 4.03 -15.53
N LEU A 200 -10.20 3.30 -14.41
CA LEU A 200 -10.24 1.83 -14.39
C LEU A 200 -11.49 1.30 -15.11
N LYS A 201 -12.66 1.85 -14.79
CA LYS A 201 -13.91 1.52 -15.46
C LYS A 201 -13.87 1.84 -16.96
N HIS A 202 -13.32 2.99 -17.35
CA HIS A 202 -13.18 3.39 -18.78
C HIS A 202 -12.36 2.37 -19.58
N PHE A 203 -11.33 1.77 -18.97
CA PHE A 203 -10.53 0.71 -19.57
C PHE A 203 -11.11 -0.70 -19.37
N ASN A 204 -12.39 -0.81 -18.99
CA ASN A 204 -13.13 -2.06 -18.78
C ASN A 204 -12.50 -2.99 -17.73
N TYR A 205 -11.85 -2.42 -16.72
CA TYR A 205 -11.41 -3.20 -15.59
C TYR A 205 -12.61 -3.79 -14.86
N ASP A 206 -12.48 -5.04 -14.38
CA ASP A 206 -13.54 -5.75 -13.67
C ASP A 206 -13.91 -5.05 -12.37
N GLU A 207 -15.07 -4.37 -12.37
CA GLU A 207 -15.56 -3.60 -11.23
C GLU A 207 -15.84 -4.48 -9.99
N SER A 208 -16.07 -5.80 -10.16
CA SER A 208 -16.26 -6.72 -9.04
C SER A 208 -14.98 -6.92 -8.20
N LYS A 209 -13.81 -6.59 -8.77
CA LYS A 209 -12.52 -6.64 -8.10
C LYS A 209 -12.12 -5.32 -7.42
N ILE A 210 -12.97 -4.29 -7.48
CA ILE A 210 -12.69 -2.98 -6.89
C ILE A 210 -13.66 -2.70 -5.75
N GLU A 211 -13.13 -2.40 -4.59
CA GLU A 211 -13.88 -1.89 -3.45
C GLU A 211 -13.51 -0.45 -3.16
N LEU A 212 -14.50 0.35 -2.78
CA LEU A 212 -14.34 1.71 -2.29
C LEU A 212 -14.92 1.84 -0.89
N LYS A 213 -14.12 2.29 0.05
CA LYS A 213 -14.56 2.70 1.39
C LYS A 213 -14.37 4.21 1.54
N VAL A 214 -15.46 4.94 1.72
CA VAL A 214 -15.43 6.36 2.03
C VAL A 214 -15.59 6.53 3.53
N MET A 215 -14.58 7.12 4.17
CA MET A 215 -14.50 7.28 5.62
C MET A 215 -14.87 8.71 6.01
N GLU A 216 -15.66 8.84 7.07
CA GLU A 216 -15.94 10.15 7.65
C GLU A 216 -14.72 10.71 8.37
N GLY A 217 -14.41 11.99 8.17
CA GLY A 217 -13.35 12.70 8.85
C GLY A 217 -12.23 13.18 7.94
N LYS A 218 -11.09 13.52 8.54
CA LYS A 218 -9.91 14.05 7.86
C LYS A 218 -9.02 12.94 7.29
N HIS A 219 -8.00 13.36 6.53
CA HIS A 219 -6.99 12.47 5.93
C HIS A 219 -6.44 11.46 6.93
N CYS A 220 -6.68 10.17 6.67
CA CYS A 220 -6.18 9.04 7.46
C CYS A 220 -6.57 9.04 8.96
N GLU A 221 -7.55 9.85 9.39
CA GLU A 221 -7.95 9.93 10.80
C GLU A 221 -8.45 8.59 11.37
N TYR A 222 -9.08 7.79 10.52
CA TYR A 222 -9.61 6.46 10.90
C TYR A 222 -8.51 5.41 11.11
N VAL A 223 -7.29 5.62 10.65
CA VAL A 223 -6.18 4.63 10.75
C VAL A 223 -5.85 4.30 12.20
N SER A 224 -5.87 5.31 13.06
CA SER A 224 -5.64 5.15 14.50
C SER A 224 -6.92 5.01 15.33
N LYS A 225 -8.09 5.03 14.69
CA LYS A 225 -9.38 5.00 15.40
C LYS A 225 -9.70 3.61 15.91
N VAL A 226 -10.10 3.54 17.18
CA VAL A 226 -10.56 2.32 17.84
C VAL A 226 -12.00 2.52 18.31
N ILE A 227 -12.90 1.60 18.00
CA ILE A 227 -14.30 1.58 18.44
C ILE A 227 -14.55 0.21 19.05
N ASP A 228 -15.13 0.18 20.24
CA ASP A 228 -15.45 -1.07 20.99
C ASP A 228 -14.22 -2.01 21.14
N ASN A 229 -13.04 -1.41 21.36
CA ASN A 229 -11.73 -2.09 21.41
C ASN A 229 -11.26 -2.73 20.09
N GLU A 230 -11.91 -2.43 18.98
CA GLU A 230 -11.48 -2.90 17.65
C GLU A 230 -10.90 -1.77 16.80
N SER A 231 -9.81 -2.05 16.09
CA SER A 231 -9.24 -1.14 15.10
C SER A 231 -10.18 -0.99 13.91
N VAL A 232 -10.62 0.24 13.63
CA VAL A 232 -11.46 0.54 12.46
C VAL A 232 -10.72 0.18 11.16
N PHE A 233 -9.47 0.63 11.03
CA PHE A 233 -8.66 0.35 9.85
C PHE A 233 -8.31 -1.14 9.73
N GLY A 234 -7.95 -1.79 10.85
CA GLY A 234 -7.69 -3.23 10.87
C GLY A 234 -8.90 -4.06 10.41
N LYS A 235 -10.10 -3.67 10.82
CA LYS A 235 -11.34 -4.34 10.41
C LYS A 235 -11.59 -4.22 8.90
N ILE A 236 -11.43 -3.03 8.33
CA ILE A 236 -11.59 -2.80 6.89
C ILE A 236 -10.59 -3.67 6.09
N ILE A 237 -9.33 -3.71 6.51
CA ILE A 237 -8.30 -4.55 5.88
C ILE A 237 -8.65 -6.04 6.00
N TYR A 238 -9.08 -6.47 7.19
CA TYR A 238 -9.46 -7.86 7.44
C TYR A 238 -10.60 -8.31 6.55
N GLU A 239 -11.67 -7.51 6.45
CA GLU A 239 -12.81 -7.79 5.58
C GLU A 239 -12.35 -7.99 4.14
N PHE A 240 -11.56 -7.07 3.59
CA PHE A 240 -11.03 -7.17 2.24
C PHE A 240 -10.18 -8.45 2.02
N ILE A 241 -9.29 -8.79 2.96
CA ILE A 241 -8.41 -9.97 2.83
C ILE A 241 -9.21 -11.28 2.93
N LYS A 242 -10.24 -11.34 3.81
CA LYS A 242 -10.99 -12.57 4.09
C LYS A 242 -12.25 -12.74 3.26
N GLU A 243 -12.75 -11.70 2.59
CA GLU A 243 -13.79 -11.86 1.60
C GLU A 243 -13.28 -12.73 0.45
N LYS A 244 -13.93 -13.86 0.24
CA LYS A 244 -13.63 -14.73 -0.89
C LYS A 244 -13.99 -14.00 -2.18
N GLU A 245 -13.22 -14.22 -3.24
CA GLU A 245 -13.62 -13.83 -4.59
C GLU A 245 -15.06 -14.29 -4.88
N PRO A 246 -15.88 -13.43 -5.45
CA PRO A 246 -17.25 -13.78 -5.82
C PRO A 246 -17.33 -14.96 -6.78
#